data_1ecf5bd29c40064392cb193d64e1519e
#
_entry.id   1ecf5bd29c40064392cb193d64e1519e
#
_cell.length_a   1.000
_cell.length_b   1.000
_cell.length_c   1.000
_cell.angle_alpha   90.00
_cell.angle_beta   90.00
_cell.angle_gamma   90.00
#
_symmetry.space_group_name_H-M   'P 1'
#
loop_
_entity.id
_entity.type
_entity.pdbx_description
1 polymer ?
#
loop_
_entity_poly.entity_id
_entity_poly.type
_entity_poly.pdbx_seq_one_letter_code
_entity_poly.pdbx_strand_id
1 'polypeptide(L)'
;MSESGTSVFFFLFLFTVSVQSIPPPSSDIIALQAFKAAIKPSTIPSYSCLSSWNFSTDPCSVPRVTHFTCGLSCSSGNRVTELTLDPAGYSGTLTPLISKLTQLVTLDLQSNNFYGPIPSSLSSLPNLKNLVLRLNSFSGSVPPSLTSLKSLLSLDLSHNSISGLPNSMNELTSLRRLDLSYNKLTGSLPKLPPNLLELAAKANSLSGSLLRSSFYGLNELEVVELSENIFSGTIEAWFFQLPSLQQVDMANNSFTLVEISRAVNSNSDLVAVDLGFNKIEGNLPVNFAIFPRLSSLSLRYNKFRGPIPWQYSRKATLKRLYLDGNFLNGSPPAGFFGRETSVTGSLGDNCLQKCPISSQLCLKSQKPTSICQQAYGGKPKS
;
A
#
# COMPACT_ATOMS: atom_id res chain seq x y z
N MET A 1 109.00 -7.25 -4.62
CA MET A 1 108.00 -8.33 -4.77
C MET A 1 106.74 -7.81 -4.12
N SER A 2 105.81 -7.37 -4.93
CA SER A 2 104.55 -6.68 -4.53
C SER A 2 103.41 -7.64 -4.91
N GLU A 3 102.72 -8.10 -3.93
CA GLU A 3 101.41 -8.85 -4.15
C GLU A 3 100.33 -7.88 -4.16
N SER A 4 99.55 -7.84 -5.30
CA SER A 4 98.33 -7.11 -5.47
C SER A 4 97.12 -8.03 -5.07
N GLY A 5 96.53 -7.72 -3.96
CA GLY A 5 95.25 -8.33 -3.55
C GLY A 5 94.08 -7.70 -4.21
N THR A 6 93.37 -8.42 -5.09
CA THR A 6 92.13 -8.05 -5.71
C THR A 6 90.95 -8.37 -4.78
N SER A 7 90.35 -7.36 -4.20
CA SER A 7 89.13 -7.50 -3.39
C SER A 7 87.87 -7.49 -4.33
N VAL A 8 87.19 -8.64 -4.37
CA VAL A 8 85.93 -8.82 -5.09
C VAL A 8 84.77 -8.44 -4.16
N PHE A 9 84.13 -7.31 -4.40
CA PHE A 9 82.92 -6.92 -3.73
C PHE A 9 81.72 -7.62 -4.36
N PHE A 10 81.09 -8.52 -3.61
CA PHE A 10 79.76 -9.11 -3.94
C PHE A 10 78.66 -8.13 -3.51
N PHE A 11 78.00 -7.49 -4.49
CA PHE A 11 76.79 -6.74 -4.26
C PHE A 11 75.61 -7.70 -4.20
N LEU A 12 75.08 -7.96 -2.98
CA LEU A 12 73.81 -8.65 -2.75
C LEU A 12 72.68 -7.66 -3.08
N PHE A 13 72.05 -7.82 -4.26
CA PHE A 13 70.78 -7.15 -4.57
C PHE A 13 69.65 -7.84 -3.78
N LEU A 14 69.23 -7.26 -2.66
CA LEU A 14 68.02 -7.58 -1.97
C LEU A 14 66.82 -7.06 -2.79
N PHE A 15 66.16 -7.94 -3.57
CA PHE A 15 64.84 -7.65 -4.15
C PHE A 15 63.83 -7.65 -3.02
N THR A 16 63.41 -6.49 -2.52
CA THR A 16 62.22 -6.34 -1.70
C THR A 16 61.00 -6.52 -2.58
N VAL A 17 60.37 -7.67 -2.56
CA VAL A 17 59.05 -7.88 -3.11
C VAL A 17 58.07 -7.09 -2.24
N SER A 18 57.65 -5.92 -2.68
CA SER A 18 56.56 -5.19 -2.08
C SER A 18 55.27 -5.99 -2.33
N VAL A 19 54.81 -6.72 -1.32
CA VAL A 19 53.44 -7.28 -1.33
C VAL A 19 52.46 -6.09 -1.30
N GLN A 20 51.96 -5.71 -2.45
CA GLN A 20 50.86 -4.75 -2.54
C GLN A 20 49.66 -5.41 -1.86
N SER A 21 49.32 -4.98 -0.65
CA SER A 21 48.09 -5.38 0.02
C SER A 21 46.93 -4.94 -0.83
N ILE A 22 46.15 -5.91 -1.34
CA ILE A 22 44.87 -5.59 -2.03
C ILE A 22 44.02 -4.84 -1.02
N PRO A 23 43.55 -3.61 -1.36
CA PRO A 23 42.70 -2.86 -0.45
C PRO A 23 41.46 -3.68 -0.11
N PRO A 24 40.96 -3.61 1.14
CA PRO A 24 39.77 -4.36 1.51
C PRO A 24 38.59 -3.94 0.61
N PRO A 25 37.71 -4.90 0.25
CA PRO A 25 36.58 -4.62 -0.61
C PRO A 25 35.70 -3.53 0.01
N SER A 26 35.12 -2.65 -0.84
CA SER A 26 34.23 -1.59 -0.36
C SER A 26 33.04 -2.18 0.40
N SER A 27 32.46 -1.40 1.31
CA SER A 27 31.28 -1.83 2.07
C SER A 27 30.12 -2.26 1.16
N ASP A 28 30.02 -1.65 -0.02
CA ASP A 28 28.99 -1.94 -1.01
C ASP A 28 29.21 -3.30 -1.66
N ILE A 29 30.46 -3.63 -2.00
CA ILE A 29 30.82 -4.97 -2.53
C ILE A 29 30.47 -6.05 -1.51
N ILE A 30 30.82 -5.85 -0.24
CA ILE A 30 30.49 -6.81 0.85
C ILE A 30 28.98 -7.02 0.95
N ALA A 31 28.20 -5.93 0.87
CA ALA A 31 26.73 -6.01 0.92
C ALA A 31 26.16 -6.78 -0.26
N LEU A 32 26.62 -6.47 -1.48
CA LEU A 32 26.14 -7.09 -2.72
C LEU A 32 26.54 -8.58 -2.81
N GLN A 33 27.76 -8.94 -2.38
CA GLN A 33 28.19 -10.33 -2.28
C GLN A 33 27.31 -11.11 -1.31
N ALA A 34 27.08 -10.57 -0.11
CA ALA A 34 26.21 -11.18 0.88
C ALA A 34 24.75 -11.28 0.40
N PHE A 35 24.28 -10.27 -0.34
CA PHE A 35 22.95 -10.30 -0.94
C PHE A 35 22.83 -11.43 -1.97
N LYS A 36 23.77 -11.53 -2.92
CA LYS A 36 23.78 -12.61 -3.93
C LYS A 36 23.91 -13.99 -3.27
N ALA A 37 24.75 -14.12 -2.23
CA ALA A 37 24.94 -15.37 -1.51
C ALA A 37 23.71 -15.83 -0.71
N ALA A 38 22.81 -14.89 -0.33
CA ALA A 38 21.56 -15.23 0.37
C ALA A 38 20.46 -15.74 -0.58
N ILE A 39 20.70 -15.71 -1.90
CA ILE A 39 19.77 -16.19 -2.93
C ILE A 39 20.19 -17.61 -3.33
N LYS A 40 19.21 -18.50 -3.49
CA LYS A 40 19.44 -19.88 -3.93
C LYS A 40 20.02 -19.89 -5.35
N PRO A 41 21.22 -20.43 -5.57
CA PRO A 41 21.87 -20.42 -6.89
C PRO A 41 21.01 -21.05 -8.00
N SER A 42 20.23 -22.08 -7.68
CA SER A 42 19.32 -22.74 -8.62
C SER A 42 18.18 -21.85 -9.14
N THR A 43 17.95 -20.73 -8.50
CA THR A 43 16.89 -19.75 -8.89
C THR A 43 17.46 -18.52 -9.58
N ILE A 44 18.74 -18.53 -9.94
CA ILE A 44 19.40 -17.46 -10.73
C ILE A 44 19.54 -17.93 -12.19
N PRO A 45 18.61 -17.54 -13.09
CA PRO A 45 18.71 -17.92 -14.48
C PRO A 45 19.95 -17.27 -15.14
N SER A 46 20.54 -17.95 -16.11
CA SER A 46 21.76 -17.47 -16.78
C SER A 46 21.59 -16.14 -17.53
N TYR A 47 20.38 -15.81 -17.90
CA TYR A 47 20.01 -14.56 -18.60
C TYR A 47 19.60 -13.41 -17.66
N SER A 48 19.60 -13.65 -16.35
CA SER A 48 19.07 -12.70 -15.36
C SER A 48 20.13 -11.71 -14.85
N CYS A 49 19.68 -10.62 -14.24
CA CYS A 49 20.56 -9.59 -13.67
C CYS A 49 21.63 -10.17 -12.73
N LEU A 50 21.20 -10.96 -11.75
CA LEU A 50 22.14 -11.51 -10.75
C LEU A 50 23.18 -12.46 -11.34
N SER A 51 22.91 -13.09 -12.48
CA SER A 51 23.90 -13.96 -13.15
C SER A 51 25.11 -13.17 -13.61
N SER A 52 24.90 -11.93 -14.07
CA SER A 52 25.94 -11.04 -14.56
C SER A 52 26.80 -10.40 -13.48
N TRP A 53 26.38 -10.46 -12.20
CA TRP A 53 27.13 -9.82 -11.12
C TRP A 53 28.46 -10.51 -10.87
N ASN A 54 29.53 -9.81 -11.22
CA ASN A 54 30.92 -10.21 -10.99
C ASN A 54 31.56 -9.18 -10.06
N PHE A 55 32.12 -9.63 -8.96
CA PHE A 55 32.74 -8.80 -7.94
C PHE A 55 34.27 -8.76 -8.04
N SER A 56 34.86 -9.17 -9.17
CA SER A 56 36.30 -9.02 -9.44
C SER A 56 36.68 -7.53 -9.60
N THR A 57 35.73 -6.69 -9.95
CA THR A 57 35.85 -5.23 -10.02
C THR A 57 34.70 -4.58 -9.25
N ASP A 58 34.91 -3.34 -8.80
CA ASP A 58 33.85 -2.58 -8.16
C ASP A 58 32.74 -2.28 -9.19
N PRO A 59 31.47 -2.68 -8.93
CA PRO A 59 30.36 -2.47 -9.85
C PRO A 59 30.06 -0.98 -10.11
N CYS A 60 30.57 -0.09 -9.26
CA CYS A 60 30.45 1.38 -9.41
C CYS A 60 31.70 2.03 -10.01
N SER A 61 32.79 1.29 -10.30
CA SER A 61 34.01 1.87 -10.86
C SER A 61 33.80 2.51 -12.25
N VAL A 62 34.59 3.52 -12.56
CA VAL A 62 34.60 4.25 -13.86
C VAL A 62 35.89 3.94 -14.59
N PRO A 63 35.90 3.72 -15.91
CA PRO A 63 34.75 3.76 -16.82
C PRO A 63 33.91 2.49 -16.75
N ARG A 64 32.59 2.65 -16.72
CA ARG A 64 31.68 1.52 -16.86
C ARG A 64 31.71 1.03 -18.30
N VAL A 65 32.03 -0.24 -18.50
CA VAL A 65 32.06 -0.88 -19.83
C VAL A 65 30.66 -0.98 -20.45
N THR A 66 29.63 -0.96 -19.60
CA THR A 66 28.22 -0.89 -20.03
C THR A 66 27.47 0.07 -19.11
N HIS A 67 26.50 0.84 -19.65
CA HIS A 67 25.62 1.72 -18.87
C HIS A 67 24.69 0.96 -17.89
N PHE A 68 24.79 -0.35 -17.85
CA PHE A 68 23.96 -1.24 -17.06
C PHE A 68 24.81 -2.31 -16.39
N THR A 69 25.21 -2.06 -15.15
CA THR A 69 25.29 -3.19 -14.23
C THR A 69 23.84 -3.49 -13.88
N CYS A 70 23.28 -4.56 -14.43
CA CYS A 70 21.88 -4.87 -14.32
C CYS A 70 21.44 -4.83 -12.84
N GLY A 71 20.43 -4.02 -12.55
CA GLY A 71 19.87 -3.88 -11.23
C GLY A 71 20.60 -2.92 -10.28
N LEU A 72 21.69 -2.27 -10.69
CA LEU A 72 22.44 -1.34 -9.85
C LEU A 72 22.60 0.04 -10.50
N SER A 73 22.32 1.09 -9.73
CA SER A 73 22.71 2.47 -10.04
C SER A 73 23.66 2.99 -8.97
N CYS A 74 24.60 3.83 -9.38
CA CYS A 74 25.60 4.40 -8.46
C CYS A 74 25.66 5.92 -8.56
N SER A 75 26.02 6.56 -7.46
CA SER A 75 26.31 7.99 -7.40
C SER A 75 27.62 8.35 -8.11
N SER A 76 27.87 9.65 -8.31
CA SER A 76 29.16 10.18 -8.78
C SER A 76 30.34 9.82 -7.85
N GLY A 77 30.07 9.53 -6.59
CA GLY A 77 31.04 9.06 -5.59
C GLY A 77 31.25 7.55 -5.58
N ASN A 78 30.86 6.84 -6.64
CA ASN A 78 31.01 5.38 -6.78
C ASN A 78 30.37 4.57 -5.62
N ARG A 79 29.19 5.01 -5.14
CA ARG A 79 28.43 4.30 -4.10
C ARG A 79 27.07 3.88 -4.67
N VAL A 80 26.63 2.70 -4.32
CA VAL A 80 25.33 2.16 -4.77
C VAL A 80 24.18 2.98 -4.19
N THR A 81 23.35 3.53 -5.08
CA THR A 81 22.15 4.32 -4.74
C THR A 81 20.87 3.62 -5.06
N GLU A 82 20.88 2.66 -5.98
CA GLU A 82 19.70 1.87 -6.32
C GLU A 82 20.07 0.40 -6.48
N LEU A 83 19.20 -0.45 -5.96
CA LEU A 83 19.19 -1.89 -6.19
C LEU A 83 17.78 -2.27 -6.62
N THR A 84 17.63 -2.59 -7.90
CA THR A 84 16.35 -2.97 -8.54
C THR A 84 16.54 -4.27 -9.30
N LEU A 85 15.90 -5.34 -8.87
CA LEU A 85 16.01 -6.63 -9.53
C LEU A 85 14.91 -6.83 -10.56
N ASP A 86 15.27 -7.52 -11.63
CA ASP A 86 14.32 -8.05 -12.60
C ASP A 86 13.43 -9.16 -11.99
N PRO A 87 12.23 -9.40 -12.52
CA PRO A 87 11.30 -10.42 -12.02
C PRO A 87 11.68 -11.82 -12.56
N ALA A 88 12.86 -12.31 -12.17
CA ALA A 88 13.40 -13.57 -12.65
C ALA A 88 13.11 -14.78 -11.75
N GLY A 89 12.30 -14.59 -10.68
CA GLY A 89 11.91 -15.66 -9.76
C GLY A 89 12.96 -15.98 -8.71
N TYR A 90 13.83 -15.05 -8.38
CA TYR A 90 14.86 -15.22 -7.35
C TYR A 90 14.27 -15.63 -6.02
N SER A 91 14.81 -16.69 -5.41
CA SER A 91 14.38 -17.20 -4.11
C SER A 91 15.51 -17.13 -3.09
N GLY A 92 15.27 -16.49 -1.97
CA GLY A 92 16.26 -16.32 -0.92
C GLY A 92 15.73 -15.43 0.20
N THR A 93 16.61 -15.02 1.09
CA THR A 93 16.29 -14.08 2.18
C THR A 93 16.95 -12.73 1.93
N LEU A 94 16.34 -11.66 2.43
CA LEU A 94 17.00 -10.36 2.41
C LEU A 94 18.04 -10.29 3.53
N THR A 95 19.32 -10.27 3.14
CA THR A 95 20.43 -10.27 4.10
C THR A 95 20.47 -9.02 4.96
N PRO A 96 20.73 -9.11 6.27
CA PRO A 96 20.95 -7.95 7.12
C PRO A 96 22.13 -7.06 6.66
N LEU A 97 23.11 -7.61 5.94
CA LEU A 97 24.25 -6.85 5.44
C LEU A 97 23.90 -5.83 4.34
N ILE A 98 22.67 -5.87 3.82
CA ILE A 98 22.16 -4.84 2.91
C ILE A 98 22.26 -3.43 3.51
N SER A 99 22.24 -3.33 4.84
CA SER A 99 22.42 -2.07 5.58
C SER A 99 23.78 -1.39 5.37
N LYS A 100 24.76 -2.09 4.81
CA LYS A 100 26.07 -1.52 4.45
C LYS A 100 26.00 -0.63 3.19
N LEU A 101 24.94 -0.72 2.40
CA LEU A 101 24.67 0.18 1.26
C LEU A 101 24.18 1.56 1.77
N THR A 102 24.98 2.27 2.53
CA THR A 102 24.58 3.47 3.27
C THR A 102 24.11 4.65 2.38
N GLN A 103 24.39 4.61 1.07
CA GLN A 103 23.91 5.60 0.10
C GLN A 103 22.67 5.11 -0.66
N LEU A 104 22.09 3.97 -0.29
CA LEU A 104 20.93 3.41 -0.96
C LEU A 104 19.71 4.33 -0.82
N VAL A 105 19.10 4.67 -1.94
CA VAL A 105 17.89 5.49 -2.07
C VAL A 105 16.68 4.62 -2.44
N THR A 106 16.92 3.62 -3.31
CA THR A 106 15.85 2.70 -3.77
C THR A 106 16.29 1.25 -3.58
N LEU A 107 15.46 0.48 -2.92
CA LEU A 107 15.53 -0.98 -2.88
C LEU A 107 14.23 -1.54 -3.47
N ASP A 108 14.33 -2.15 -4.65
CA ASP A 108 13.20 -2.76 -5.35
C ASP A 108 13.49 -4.23 -5.66
N LEU A 109 12.75 -5.13 -5.01
CA LEU A 109 12.85 -6.58 -5.16
C LEU A 109 11.52 -7.18 -5.65
N GLN A 110 10.64 -6.37 -6.24
CA GLN A 110 9.29 -6.80 -6.59
C GLN A 110 9.25 -8.01 -7.50
N SER A 111 8.15 -8.76 -7.44
CA SER A 111 7.82 -9.86 -8.36
C SER A 111 8.90 -10.95 -8.40
N ASN A 112 9.34 -11.38 -7.21
CA ASN A 112 10.30 -12.47 -7.01
C ASN A 112 9.77 -13.47 -5.95
N ASN A 113 10.63 -14.36 -5.45
CA ASN A 113 10.27 -15.34 -4.44
C ASN A 113 11.11 -15.18 -3.16
N PHE A 114 11.41 -13.95 -2.77
CA PHE A 114 12.07 -13.67 -1.49
C PHE A 114 11.15 -14.05 -0.33
N TYR A 115 11.73 -14.61 0.73
CA TYR A 115 10.99 -15.09 1.89
C TYR A 115 11.68 -14.76 3.21
N GLY A 116 11.01 -15.09 4.32
CA GLY A 116 11.51 -14.80 5.67
C GLY A 116 11.16 -13.38 6.12
N PRO A 117 11.71 -12.94 7.26
CA PRO A 117 11.40 -11.64 7.82
C PRO A 117 12.11 -10.50 7.07
N ILE A 118 11.51 -9.32 7.10
CA ILE A 118 12.16 -8.08 6.70
C ILE A 118 13.25 -7.76 7.76
N PRO A 119 14.52 -7.58 7.38
CA PRO A 119 15.58 -7.33 8.35
C PRO A 119 15.44 -5.99 9.07
N SER A 120 15.56 -5.99 10.39
CA SER A 120 15.55 -4.76 11.20
C SER A 120 16.70 -3.80 10.86
N SER A 121 17.80 -4.32 10.34
CA SER A 121 18.98 -3.55 9.91
C SER A 121 18.72 -2.59 8.74
N LEU A 122 17.61 -2.74 7.99
CA LEU A 122 17.20 -1.75 6.98
C LEU A 122 17.04 -0.35 7.59
N SER A 123 16.72 -0.25 8.88
CA SER A 123 16.63 1.00 9.61
C SER A 123 17.93 1.83 9.61
N SER A 124 19.08 1.19 9.32
CA SER A 124 20.38 1.85 9.20
C SER A 124 20.67 2.46 7.83
N LEU A 125 19.66 2.55 6.94
CA LEU A 125 19.78 3.16 5.61
C LEU A 125 19.20 4.60 5.62
N PRO A 126 20.00 5.62 5.92
CA PRO A 126 19.47 6.97 6.20
C PRO A 126 18.89 7.67 4.96
N ASN A 127 19.32 7.25 3.77
CA ASN A 127 18.95 7.86 2.50
C ASN A 127 17.80 7.10 1.78
N LEU A 128 17.30 5.99 2.36
CA LEU A 128 16.30 5.16 1.73
C LEU A 128 14.98 5.93 1.58
N LYS A 129 14.55 6.11 0.32
CA LYS A 129 13.30 6.79 -0.05
C LYS A 129 12.23 5.83 -0.54
N ASN A 130 12.63 4.78 -1.25
CA ASN A 130 11.72 3.81 -1.83
C ASN A 130 12.10 2.39 -1.38
N LEU A 131 11.19 1.73 -0.70
CA LEU A 131 11.30 0.31 -0.32
C LEU A 131 10.14 -0.44 -0.95
N VAL A 132 10.43 -1.22 -2.01
CA VAL A 132 9.46 -1.98 -2.79
C VAL A 132 9.77 -3.46 -2.67
N LEU A 133 8.97 -4.18 -1.88
CA LEU A 133 9.10 -5.61 -1.65
C LEU A 133 7.87 -6.40 -2.12
N ARG A 134 6.98 -5.78 -2.87
CA ARG A 134 5.69 -6.37 -3.29
C ARG A 134 5.86 -7.64 -4.11
N LEU A 135 4.80 -8.47 -4.13
CA LEU A 135 4.77 -9.73 -4.89
C LEU A 135 5.97 -10.64 -4.57
N ASN A 136 6.11 -10.95 -3.28
CA ASN A 136 7.12 -11.85 -2.72
C ASN A 136 6.48 -12.77 -1.65
N SER A 137 7.29 -13.43 -0.84
CA SER A 137 6.86 -14.30 0.25
C SER A 137 7.41 -13.85 1.61
N PHE A 138 7.69 -12.56 1.78
CA PHE A 138 8.10 -12.01 3.08
C PHE A 138 7.05 -12.28 4.15
N SER A 139 7.50 -12.55 5.38
CA SER A 139 6.63 -12.97 6.49
C SER A 139 7.06 -12.38 7.82
N GLY A 140 6.28 -12.62 8.87
CA GLY A 140 6.50 -12.03 10.18
C GLY A 140 5.95 -10.60 10.25
N SER A 141 6.38 -9.84 11.25
CA SER A 141 5.94 -8.46 11.43
C SER A 141 6.90 -7.47 10.78
N VAL A 142 6.37 -6.33 10.34
CA VAL A 142 7.19 -5.18 9.96
C VAL A 142 8.03 -4.77 11.18
N PRO A 143 9.37 -4.75 11.07
CA PRO A 143 10.23 -4.41 12.21
C PRO A 143 9.94 -3.00 12.75
N PRO A 144 9.75 -2.82 14.06
CA PRO A 144 9.50 -1.49 14.64
C PRO A 144 10.61 -0.48 14.32
N SER A 145 11.86 -0.94 14.19
CA SER A 145 12.99 -0.08 13.81
C SER A 145 12.85 0.60 12.46
N LEU A 146 12.06 0.04 11.52
CA LEU A 146 11.82 0.68 10.22
C LEU A 146 11.16 2.07 10.35
N THR A 147 10.47 2.34 11.46
CA THR A 147 9.87 3.66 11.69
C THR A 147 10.90 4.79 11.84
N SER A 148 12.19 4.45 12.06
CA SER A 148 13.27 5.44 12.10
C SER A 148 13.72 5.96 10.72
N LEU A 149 13.24 5.38 9.62
CA LEU A 149 13.58 5.79 8.25
C LEU A 149 12.91 7.13 7.87
N LYS A 150 13.44 8.24 8.41
CA LYS A 150 12.86 9.58 8.23
C LYS A 150 12.79 10.04 6.75
N SER A 151 13.65 9.51 5.88
CA SER A 151 13.70 9.85 4.44
C SER A 151 12.74 9.02 3.59
N LEU A 152 12.10 7.98 4.15
CA LEU A 152 11.26 7.07 3.39
C LEU A 152 10.02 7.78 2.86
N LEU A 153 9.83 7.75 1.53
CA LEU A 153 8.71 8.37 0.80
C LEU A 153 7.64 7.35 0.42
N SER A 154 8.08 6.12 0.05
CA SER A 154 7.20 5.06 -0.40
C SER A 154 7.60 3.73 0.24
N LEU A 155 6.61 3.04 0.79
CA LEU A 155 6.74 1.69 1.35
C LEU A 155 5.65 0.81 0.72
N ASP A 156 6.08 -0.10 -0.16
CA ASP A 156 5.21 -1.08 -0.79
C ASP A 156 5.60 -2.50 -0.34
N LEU A 157 4.77 -3.07 0.50
CA LEU A 157 4.89 -4.43 1.04
C LEU A 157 3.75 -5.33 0.56
N SER A 158 2.99 -4.90 -0.43
CA SER A 158 1.78 -5.60 -0.88
C SER A 158 2.09 -6.99 -1.44
N HIS A 159 1.07 -7.87 -1.43
CA HIS A 159 1.20 -9.25 -1.91
C HIS A 159 2.36 -10.03 -1.27
N ASN A 160 2.31 -10.16 0.05
CA ASN A 160 3.25 -10.91 0.87
C ASN A 160 2.52 -11.77 1.93
N SER A 161 3.23 -12.23 2.95
CA SER A 161 2.66 -12.96 4.09
C SER A 161 2.92 -12.25 5.42
N ILE A 162 2.98 -10.92 5.42
CA ILE A 162 3.26 -10.09 6.60
C ILE A 162 2.06 -10.14 7.55
N SER A 163 2.32 -10.37 8.84
CA SER A 163 1.26 -10.63 9.83
C SER A 163 1.06 -9.54 10.87
N GLY A 164 1.98 -8.58 10.99
CA GLY A 164 1.87 -7.53 12.01
C GLY A 164 2.50 -6.21 11.60
N LEU A 165 2.01 -5.14 12.22
CA LEU A 165 2.53 -3.77 12.09
C LEU A 165 3.14 -3.30 13.41
N PRO A 166 4.06 -2.32 13.40
CA PRO A 166 4.50 -1.62 14.61
C PRO A 166 3.31 -0.95 15.29
N ASN A 167 3.37 -0.79 16.61
CA ASN A 167 2.32 -0.09 17.37
C ASN A 167 2.11 1.37 16.94
N SER A 168 3.11 1.98 16.32
CA SER A 168 3.05 3.33 15.77
C SER A 168 3.99 3.44 14.56
N MET A 169 3.54 4.14 13.52
CA MET A 169 4.31 4.47 12.33
C MET A 169 4.49 5.99 12.16
N ASN A 170 4.07 6.77 13.15
CA ASN A 170 4.05 8.24 13.06
C ASN A 170 5.44 8.90 12.97
N GLU A 171 6.51 8.13 13.17
CA GLU A 171 7.87 8.61 13.00
C GLU A 171 8.34 8.64 11.54
N LEU A 172 7.64 7.98 10.63
CA LEU A 172 7.89 8.03 9.19
C LEU A 172 7.40 9.37 8.60
N THR A 173 8.04 10.45 9.00
CA THR A 173 7.57 11.81 8.73
C THR A 173 7.59 12.22 7.26
N SER A 174 8.36 11.54 6.40
CA SER A 174 8.39 11.81 4.97
C SER A 174 7.48 10.87 4.15
N LEU A 175 6.87 9.84 4.79
CA LEU A 175 6.14 8.82 4.05
C LEU A 175 4.87 9.40 3.42
N ARG A 176 4.73 9.20 2.10
CA ARG A 176 3.61 9.64 1.27
C ARG A 176 2.71 8.49 0.85
N ARG A 177 3.30 7.32 0.60
CA ARG A 177 2.58 6.13 0.14
C ARG A 177 2.90 4.93 1.00
N LEU A 178 1.85 4.26 1.47
CA LEU A 178 1.92 3.04 2.26
C LEU A 178 0.98 2.01 1.66
N ASP A 179 1.55 0.99 1.01
CA ASP A 179 0.78 -0.15 0.51
C ASP A 179 1.14 -1.43 1.28
N LEU A 180 0.15 -1.94 1.98
CA LEU A 180 0.18 -3.15 2.80
C LEU A 180 -0.81 -4.20 2.29
N SER A 181 -1.43 -3.99 1.13
CA SER A 181 -2.54 -4.81 0.61
C SER A 181 -2.11 -6.25 0.37
N TYR A 182 -3.09 -7.17 0.42
CA TYR A 182 -2.87 -8.59 0.17
C TYR A 182 -1.77 -9.20 1.05
N ASN A 183 -1.96 -9.09 2.36
CA ASN A 183 -1.11 -9.67 3.39
C ASN A 183 -1.94 -10.48 4.41
N LYS A 184 -1.35 -10.79 5.55
CA LYS A 184 -2.00 -11.51 6.68
C LYS A 184 -2.06 -10.64 7.94
N LEU A 185 -2.14 -9.32 7.75
CA LEU A 185 -2.14 -8.36 8.86
C LEU A 185 -3.38 -8.55 9.74
N THR A 186 -3.19 -8.50 11.05
CA THR A 186 -4.24 -8.63 12.07
C THR A 186 -4.23 -7.46 13.04
N GLY A 187 -5.28 -7.35 13.86
CA GLY A 187 -5.40 -6.27 14.86
C GLY A 187 -5.89 -4.96 14.25
N SER A 188 -5.71 -3.86 14.98
CA SER A 188 -6.13 -2.52 14.57
C SER A 188 -5.05 -1.76 13.81
N LEU A 189 -5.46 -0.72 13.06
CA LEU A 189 -4.50 0.22 12.47
C LEU A 189 -3.70 0.94 13.55
N PRO A 190 -2.37 1.01 13.41
CA PRO A 190 -1.53 1.80 14.31
C PRO A 190 -1.74 3.31 14.08
N LYS A 191 -1.06 4.15 14.86
CA LYS A 191 -0.93 5.57 14.51
C LYS A 191 -0.15 5.70 13.20
N LEU A 192 -0.77 6.31 12.19
CA LEU A 192 -0.26 6.40 10.83
C LEU A 192 0.77 7.54 10.65
N PRO A 193 1.58 7.51 9.58
CA PRO A 193 2.52 8.58 9.23
C PRO A 193 1.80 9.91 8.94
N PRO A 194 2.30 11.05 9.48
CA PRO A 194 1.53 12.31 9.47
C PRO A 194 1.34 12.95 8.10
N ASN A 195 2.23 12.67 7.15
CA ASN A 195 2.20 13.28 5.81
C ASN A 195 1.77 12.30 4.71
N LEU A 196 1.02 11.26 5.10
CA LEU A 196 0.55 10.23 4.19
C LEU A 196 -0.48 10.81 3.21
N LEU A 197 -0.31 10.49 1.92
CA LEU A 197 -1.26 10.78 0.83
C LEU A 197 -2.14 9.56 0.54
N GLU A 198 -1.54 8.39 0.52
CA GLU A 198 -2.20 7.15 0.11
C GLU A 198 -1.96 6.06 1.15
N LEU A 199 -3.05 5.48 1.63
CA LEU A 199 -3.09 4.31 2.51
C LEU A 199 -3.83 3.19 1.80
N ALA A 200 -3.13 2.12 1.47
CA ALA A 200 -3.73 0.87 0.98
C ALA A 200 -3.40 -0.28 1.95
N ALA A 201 -4.42 -0.94 2.45
CA ALA A 201 -4.31 -2.13 3.28
C ALA A 201 -5.45 -3.14 2.97
N LYS A 202 -5.90 -3.15 1.72
CA LYS A 202 -6.93 -4.03 1.20
C LYS A 202 -6.54 -5.51 1.38
N ALA A 203 -7.53 -6.39 1.53
CA ALA A 203 -7.35 -7.84 1.58
C ALA A 203 -6.34 -8.27 2.66
N ASN A 204 -6.73 -8.03 3.90
CA ASN A 204 -6.04 -8.43 5.12
C ASN A 204 -7.04 -8.98 6.16
N SER A 205 -6.62 -9.15 7.41
CA SER A 205 -7.47 -9.49 8.54
C SER A 205 -7.47 -8.39 9.62
N LEU A 206 -7.34 -7.13 9.19
CA LEU A 206 -7.38 -5.98 10.10
C LEU A 206 -8.78 -5.83 10.72
N SER A 207 -8.84 -5.48 12.00
CA SER A 207 -10.07 -5.54 12.81
C SER A 207 -10.23 -4.33 13.72
N GLY A 208 -11.33 -4.31 14.46
CA GLY A 208 -11.69 -3.21 15.38
C GLY A 208 -12.34 -2.05 14.64
N SER A 209 -12.48 -0.92 15.33
CA SER A 209 -13.02 0.31 14.77
C SER A 209 -11.92 1.21 14.19
N LEU A 210 -12.32 2.15 13.33
CA LEU A 210 -11.42 3.22 12.89
C LEU A 210 -11.20 4.19 14.06
N LEU A 211 -10.00 4.21 14.59
CA LEU A 211 -9.67 5.09 15.72
C LEU A 211 -9.23 6.46 15.22
N ARG A 212 -9.85 7.53 15.74
CA ARG A 212 -9.45 8.90 15.41
C ARG A 212 -7.96 9.16 15.71
N SER A 213 -7.41 8.52 16.74
CA SER A 213 -5.98 8.60 17.07
C SER A 213 -5.05 8.04 16.01
N SER A 214 -5.50 7.03 15.23
CA SER A 214 -4.72 6.46 14.12
C SER A 214 -4.58 7.44 12.95
N PHE A 215 -5.60 8.28 12.72
CA PHE A 215 -5.69 9.25 11.62
C PHE A 215 -5.40 10.69 12.05
N TYR A 216 -4.99 10.91 13.30
CA TYR A 216 -4.78 12.27 13.82
C TYR A 216 -3.65 12.98 13.06
N GLY A 217 -3.96 14.17 12.52
CA GLY A 217 -3.01 15.02 11.81
C GLY A 217 -2.79 14.67 10.32
N LEU A 218 -3.55 13.71 9.77
CA LEU A 218 -3.45 13.34 8.35
C LEU A 218 -4.18 14.36 7.46
N ASN A 219 -3.60 15.54 7.34
CA ASN A 219 -4.22 16.63 6.58
C ASN A 219 -4.10 16.48 5.06
N GLU A 220 -3.14 15.68 4.61
CA GLU A 220 -2.86 15.46 3.18
C GLU A 220 -3.40 14.13 2.65
N LEU A 221 -4.07 13.32 3.49
CA LEU A 221 -4.55 11.99 3.10
C LEU A 221 -5.67 12.10 2.06
N GLU A 222 -5.41 11.59 0.87
CA GLU A 222 -6.30 11.64 -0.29
C GLU A 222 -7.02 10.31 -0.53
N VAL A 223 -6.31 9.19 -0.40
CA VAL A 223 -6.82 7.87 -0.73
C VAL A 223 -6.72 6.92 0.45
N VAL A 224 -7.84 6.24 0.75
CA VAL A 224 -7.93 5.21 1.78
C VAL A 224 -8.59 3.96 1.20
N GLU A 225 -7.81 2.87 1.09
CA GLU A 225 -8.26 1.56 0.64
C GLU A 225 -8.11 0.52 1.76
N LEU A 226 -9.22 0.21 2.43
CA LEU A 226 -9.30 -0.74 3.54
C LEU A 226 -10.30 -1.87 3.26
N SER A 227 -10.70 -2.05 2.00
CA SER A 227 -11.65 -3.09 1.62
C SER A 227 -11.13 -4.51 1.90
N GLU A 228 -12.04 -5.47 1.97
CA GLU A 228 -11.70 -6.88 2.22
C GLU A 228 -10.90 -7.08 3.53
N ASN A 229 -11.45 -6.58 4.64
CA ASN A 229 -10.94 -6.73 6.00
C ASN A 229 -12.08 -7.11 6.96
N ILE A 230 -11.82 -7.09 8.26
CA ILE A 230 -12.85 -7.37 9.28
C ILE A 230 -13.06 -6.18 10.23
N PHE A 231 -12.86 -4.95 9.73
CA PHE A 231 -13.19 -3.74 10.49
C PHE A 231 -14.67 -3.71 10.86
N SER A 232 -14.99 -3.12 12.00
CA SER A 232 -16.35 -3.13 12.57
C SER A 232 -16.67 -1.81 13.30
N GLY A 233 -17.90 -1.73 13.83
CA GLY A 233 -18.35 -0.54 14.56
C GLY A 233 -18.82 0.57 13.63
N THR A 234 -18.68 1.79 14.07
CA THR A 234 -19.15 3.00 13.39
C THR A 234 -18.04 3.65 12.57
N ILE A 235 -18.34 4.03 11.35
CA ILE A 235 -17.53 5.02 10.62
C ILE A 235 -18.03 6.38 11.04
N GLU A 236 -17.32 7.01 11.97
CA GLU A 236 -17.72 8.26 12.59
C GLU A 236 -17.54 9.46 11.64
N ALA A 237 -18.32 10.51 11.88
CA ALA A 237 -18.37 11.69 11.01
C ALA A 237 -17.02 12.41 10.81
N TRP A 238 -16.11 12.34 11.79
CA TRP A 238 -14.77 12.96 11.67
C TRP A 238 -13.96 12.41 10.50
N PHE A 239 -14.18 11.12 10.13
CA PHE A 239 -13.42 10.47 9.07
C PHE A 239 -13.64 11.16 7.72
N PHE A 240 -14.89 11.48 7.39
CA PHE A 240 -15.25 12.19 6.16
C PHE A 240 -14.97 13.71 6.22
N GLN A 241 -14.43 14.19 7.33
CA GLN A 241 -13.96 15.58 7.51
C GLN A 241 -12.44 15.72 7.34
N LEU A 242 -11.73 14.64 7.02
CA LEU A 242 -10.30 14.72 6.67
C LEU A 242 -10.14 15.68 5.48
N PRO A 243 -9.22 16.68 5.59
CA PRO A 243 -9.25 17.86 4.70
C PRO A 243 -9.08 17.56 3.22
N SER A 244 -8.22 16.61 2.87
CA SER A 244 -7.84 16.30 1.49
C SER A 244 -8.46 14.99 0.96
N LEU A 245 -9.35 14.35 1.73
CA LEU A 245 -9.89 13.03 1.41
C LEU A 245 -10.67 13.05 0.09
N GLN A 246 -10.26 12.23 -0.88
CA GLN A 246 -10.84 12.14 -2.21
C GLN A 246 -11.50 10.78 -2.46
N GLN A 247 -10.88 9.70 -2.06
CA GLN A 247 -11.35 8.35 -2.34
C GLN A 247 -11.33 7.47 -1.08
N VAL A 248 -12.43 6.75 -0.88
CA VAL A 248 -12.62 5.83 0.24
C VAL A 248 -13.16 4.52 -0.29
N ASP A 249 -12.40 3.44 -0.12
CA ASP A 249 -12.87 2.07 -0.31
C ASP A 249 -12.77 1.30 1.01
N MET A 250 -13.93 1.02 1.60
CA MET A 250 -14.08 0.19 2.80
C MET A 250 -15.09 -0.93 2.57
N ALA A 251 -15.26 -1.35 1.33
CA ALA A 251 -16.16 -2.45 0.98
C ALA A 251 -15.70 -3.77 1.61
N ASN A 252 -16.61 -4.74 1.73
CA ASN A 252 -16.31 -6.06 2.31
C ASN A 252 -15.64 -5.96 3.70
N ASN A 253 -16.38 -5.36 4.64
CA ASN A 253 -16.01 -5.28 6.05
C ASN A 253 -17.21 -5.63 6.95
N SER A 254 -17.15 -5.30 8.22
CA SER A 254 -18.22 -5.54 9.19
C SER A 254 -18.72 -4.26 9.87
N PHE A 255 -18.60 -3.10 9.21
CA PHE A 255 -19.14 -1.85 9.74
C PHE A 255 -20.65 -1.92 9.94
N THR A 256 -21.15 -1.33 11.03
CA THR A 256 -22.57 -1.39 11.42
C THR A 256 -23.29 -0.04 11.32
N LEU A 257 -22.55 1.06 11.31
CA LEU A 257 -23.12 2.41 11.23
C LEU A 257 -22.17 3.32 10.43
N VAL A 258 -22.72 4.30 9.74
CA VAL A 258 -21.99 5.39 9.12
C VAL A 258 -22.62 6.72 9.48
N GLU A 259 -21.81 7.66 9.94
CA GLU A 259 -22.23 9.01 10.31
C GLU A 259 -21.61 10.03 9.36
N ILE A 260 -22.43 10.93 8.86
CA ILE A 260 -21.98 12.05 8.04
C ILE A 260 -22.43 13.36 8.71
N SER A 261 -21.48 14.25 8.96
CA SER A 261 -21.75 15.55 9.57
C SER A 261 -22.72 16.38 8.70
N ARG A 262 -23.54 17.19 9.36
CA ARG A 262 -24.38 18.20 8.66
C ARG A 262 -23.53 19.36 8.14
N ALA A 263 -22.44 19.68 8.81
CA ALA A 263 -21.48 20.69 8.40
C ALA A 263 -20.33 20.02 7.63
N VAL A 264 -20.48 19.88 6.33
CA VAL A 264 -19.40 19.45 5.46
C VAL A 264 -18.62 20.68 4.99
N ASN A 265 -17.30 20.60 4.95
CA ASN A 265 -16.48 21.63 4.37
C ASN A 265 -16.91 21.87 2.90
N SER A 266 -17.27 23.10 2.55
CA SER A 266 -17.64 23.48 1.18
C SER A 266 -16.53 23.18 0.15
N ASN A 267 -15.29 23.02 0.63
CA ASN A 267 -14.12 22.72 -0.18
C ASN A 267 -13.71 21.23 -0.13
N SER A 268 -14.59 20.34 0.36
CA SER A 268 -14.26 18.91 0.40
C SER A 268 -14.01 18.36 -1.00
N ASP A 269 -12.90 17.66 -1.14
CA ASP A 269 -12.45 17.02 -2.38
C ASP A 269 -12.98 15.59 -2.57
N LEU A 270 -13.88 15.12 -1.68
CA LEU A 270 -14.41 13.75 -1.71
C LEU A 270 -15.16 13.47 -3.03
N VAL A 271 -14.62 12.53 -3.81
CA VAL A 271 -15.09 12.15 -5.15
C VAL A 271 -15.78 10.79 -5.14
N ALA A 272 -15.22 9.82 -4.40
CA ALA A 272 -15.70 8.44 -4.42
C ALA A 272 -15.76 7.84 -3.04
N VAL A 273 -16.86 7.13 -2.75
CA VAL A 273 -17.06 6.37 -1.51
C VAL A 273 -17.64 4.99 -1.86
N ASP A 274 -16.95 3.94 -1.47
CA ASP A 274 -17.50 2.57 -1.46
C ASP A 274 -17.53 2.00 -0.03
N LEU A 275 -18.73 1.77 0.47
CA LEU A 275 -19.04 1.09 1.73
C LEU A 275 -19.88 -0.17 1.49
N GLY A 276 -19.85 -0.69 0.28
CA GLY A 276 -20.62 -1.89 -0.10
C GLY A 276 -20.21 -3.12 0.70
N PHE A 277 -21.11 -4.11 0.79
CA PHE A 277 -20.84 -5.39 1.44
C PHE A 277 -20.38 -5.22 2.91
N ASN A 278 -21.17 -4.46 3.66
CA ASN A 278 -21.01 -4.27 5.09
C ASN A 278 -22.28 -4.70 5.85
N LYS A 279 -22.38 -4.35 7.12
CA LYS A 279 -23.54 -4.61 7.97
C LYS A 279 -24.23 -3.31 8.39
N ILE A 280 -24.07 -2.22 7.62
CA ILE A 280 -24.53 -0.88 7.98
C ILE A 280 -26.06 -0.85 7.99
N GLU A 281 -26.64 -0.39 9.09
CA GLU A 281 -28.07 -0.31 9.33
C GLU A 281 -28.55 1.15 9.38
N GLY A 282 -29.87 1.34 9.42
CA GLY A 282 -30.51 2.64 9.51
C GLY A 282 -30.92 3.22 8.15
N ASN A 283 -31.14 4.52 8.09
CA ASN A 283 -31.50 5.21 6.86
C ASN A 283 -30.26 5.64 6.06
N LEU A 284 -30.43 5.78 4.76
CA LEU A 284 -29.36 6.36 3.93
C LEU A 284 -28.98 7.76 4.41
N PRO A 285 -27.70 8.06 4.65
CA PRO A 285 -27.26 9.38 5.12
C PRO A 285 -27.47 10.46 4.05
N VAL A 286 -28.49 11.28 4.20
CA VAL A 286 -28.82 12.36 3.27
C VAL A 286 -27.62 13.29 3.01
N ASN A 287 -26.75 13.43 4.00
CA ASN A 287 -25.59 14.33 3.97
C ASN A 287 -24.49 13.93 2.96
N PHE A 288 -24.49 12.73 2.38
CA PHE A 288 -23.65 12.47 1.22
C PHE A 288 -23.94 13.40 0.03
N ALA A 289 -25.18 13.91 -0.07
CA ALA A 289 -25.55 14.86 -1.12
C ALA A 289 -24.85 16.22 -1.00
N ILE A 290 -24.34 16.60 0.18
CA ILE A 290 -23.72 17.91 0.40
C ILE A 290 -22.23 17.95 -0.04
N PHE A 291 -21.57 16.83 -0.21
CA PHE A 291 -20.18 16.83 -0.70
C PHE A 291 -20.08 17.35 -2.13
N PRO A 292 -19.41 18.49 -2.40
CA PRO A 292 -19.54 19.20 -3.67
C PRO A 292 -19.07 18.36 -4.87
N ARG A 293 -18.03 17.56 -4.72
CA ARG A 293 -17.38 16.78 -5.79
C ARG A 293 -17.80 15.32 -5.85
N LEU A 294 -18.60 14.81 -4.91
CA LEU A 294 -18.95 13.41 -4.86
C LEU A 294 -19.66 12.97 -6.14
N SER A 295 -19.03 12.06 -6.88
CA SER A 295 -19.48 11.53 -8.17
C SER A 295 -19.79 10.04 -8.15
N SER A 296 -19.23 9.29 -7.20
CA SER A 296 -19.45 7.86 -7.05
C SER A 296 -19.79 7.51 -5.60
N LEU A 297 -20.94 6.87 -5.39
CA LEU A 297 -21.40 6.41 -4.09
C LEU A 297 -21.91 4.98 -4.21
N SER A 298 -21.25 4.05 -3.50
CA SER A 298 -21.66 2.66 -3.36
C SER A 298 -21.95 2.36 -1.90
N LEU A 299 -23.20 2.01 -1.62
CA LEU A 299 -23.73 1.56 -0.33
C LEU A 299 -24.41 0.21 -0.47
N ARG A 300 -24.15 -0.52 -1.56
CA ARG A 300 -24.80 -1.79 -1.89
C ARG A 300 -24.52 -2.86 -0.88
N TYR A 301 -25.43 -3.85 -0.81
CA TYR A 301 -25.29 -5.03 0.05
C TYR A 301 -24.98 -4.66 1.50
N ASN A 302 -25.87 -3.83 2.09
CA ASN A 302 -25.91 -3.45 3.48
C ASN A 302 -27.32 -3.75 4.06
N LYS A 303 -27.67 -3.15 5.17
CA LYS A 303 -28.98 -3.30 5.79
C LYS A 303 -29.74 -1.97 5.89
N PHE A 304 -29.47 -1.05 4.98
CA PHE A 304 -30.16 0.24 4.94
C PHE A 304 -31.66 0.06 4.72
N ARG A 305 -32.46 0.89 5.39
CA ARG A 305 -33.92 0.92 5.32
C ARG A 305 -34.44 2.32 4.99
N GLY A 306 -35.75 2.46 4.85
CA GLY A 306 -36.39 3.74 4.56
C GLY A 306 -36.23 4.17 3.11
N PRO A 307 -36.70 5.39 2.75
CA PRO A 307 -36.71 5.89 1.40
C PRO A 307 -35.33 6.32 0.92
N ILE A 308 -35.13 6.33 -0.39
CA ILE A 308 -33.94 6.95 -0.99
C ILE A 308 -34.07 8.47 -0.88
N PRO A 309 -33.07 9.19 -0.33
CA PRO A 309 -33.10 10.64 -0.25
C PRO A 309 -33.23 11.28 -1.64
N TRP A 310 -34.24 12.14 -1.83
CA TRP A 310 -34.45 12.83 -3.10
C TRP A 310 -33.27 13.72 -3.50
N GLN A 311 -32.49 14.19 -2.52
CA GLN A 311 -31.29 14.99 -2.71
C GLN A 311 -30.24 14.29 -3.59
N TYR A 312 -30.17 12.95 -3.54
CA TYR A 312 -29.26 12.19 -4.40
C TYR A 312 -29.62 12.35 -5.88
N SER A 313 -30.90 12.38 -6.22
CA SER A 313 -31.35 12.55 -7.61
C SER A 313 -31.18 13.98 -8.16
N ARG A 314 -30.96 14.95 -7.30
CA ARG A 314 -30.69 16.37 -7.69
C ARG A 314 -29.21 16.71 -7.68
N LYS A 315 -28.36 15.80 -7.28
CA LYS A 315 -26.92 16.02 -7.21
C LYS A 315 -26.27 15.90 -8.58
N ALA A 316 -26.01 17.05 -9.23
CA ALA A 316 -25.48 17.10 -10.61
C ALA A 316 -24.12 16.39 -10.78
N THR A 317 -23.30 16.38 -9.75
CA THR A 317 -21.99 15.71 -9.78
C THR A 317 -22.09 14.19 -9.66
N LEU A 318 -23.19 13.62 -9.15
CA LEU A 318 -23.33 12.18 -8.96
C LEU A 318 -23.50 11.47 -10.30
N LYS A 319 -22.58 10.57 -10.63
CA LYS A 319 -22.54 9.79 -11.87
C LYS A 319 -22.75 8.31 -11.63
N ARG A 320 -22.32 7.80 -10.48
CA ARG A 320 -22.44 6.38 -10.12
C ARG A 320 -23.11 6.24 -8.77
N LEU A 321 -24.19 5.45 -8.71
CA LEU A 321 -24.95 5.20 -7.48
C LEU A 321 -25.34 3.72 -7.40
N TYR A 322 -24.75 3.01 -6.42
CA TYR A 322 -25.07 1.61 -6.15
C TYR A 322 -25.68 1.49 -4.77
N LEU A 323 -26.99 1.18 -4.74
CA LEU A 323 -27.80 1.00 -3.52
C LEU A 323 -28.43 -0.40 -3.46
N ASP A 324 -28.13 -1.26 -4.44
CA ASP A 324 -28.70 -2.61 -4.52
C ASP A 324 -28.35 -3.49 -3.31
N GLY A 325 -29.19 -4.49 -3.04
CA GLY A 325 -28.94 -5.43 -1.94
C GLY A 325 -29.21 -4.89 -0.54
N ASN A 326 -30.09 -3.90 -0.41
CA ASN A 326 -30.53 -3.31 0.87
C ASN A 326 -32.02 -3.62 1.16
N PHE A 327 -32.62 -2.89 2.07
CA PHE A 327 -34.05 -2.97 2.41
C PHE A 327 -34.74 -1.62 2.19
N LEU A 328 -34.31 -0.83 1.21
CA LEU A 328 -34.89 0.47 0.91
C LEU A 328 -36.33 0.32 0.43
N ASN A 329 -37.22 1.21 0.84
CA ASN A 329 -38.65 1.17 0.52
C ASN A 329 -39.14 2.48 -0.12
N GLY A 330 -40.44 2.53 -0.41
CA GLY A 330 -41.05 3.67 -1.11
C GLY A 330 -40.71 3.68 -2.60
N SER A 331 -41.08 4.76 -3.28
CA SER A 331 -40.74 4.94 -4.70
C SER A 331 -39.40 5.66 -4.85
N PRO A 332 -38.55 5.21 -5.79
CA PRO A 332 -37.30 5.95 -6.07
C PRO A 332 -37.62 7.38 -6.50
N PRO A 333 -36.79 8.37 -6.16
CA PRO A 333 -36.94 9.75 -6.58
C PRO A 333 -37.05 9.89 -8.11
N ALA A 334 -38.08 10.61 -8.59
CA ALA A 334 -38.35 10.77 -10.02
C ALA A 334 -37.17 11.43 -10.79
N GLY A 335 -36.38 12.25 -10.10
CA GLY A 335 -35.19 12.87 -10.69
C GLY A 335 -34.13 11.89 -11.22
N PHE A 336 -34.16 10.60 -10.88
CA PHE A 336 -33.29 9.59 -11.47
C PHE A 336 -33.73 9.13 -12.88
N PHE A 337 -34.94 9.46 -13.31
CA PHE A 337 -35.55 8.91 -14.52
C PHE A 337 -35.82 9.96 -15.58
N GLY A 338 -35.33 11.19 -15.41
CA GLY A 338 -35.48 12.27 -16.39
C GLY A 338 -34.58 12.06 -17.62
N ARG A 339 -34.92 12.74 -18.73
CA ARG A 339 -34.19 12.63 -20.01
C ARG A 339 -32.70 13.09 -19.91
N GLU A 340 -32.37 13.90 -18.93
CA GLU A 340 -31.03 14.49 -18.74
C GLU A 340 -30.17 13.77 -17.66
N THR A 341 -30.70 12.72 -17.05
CA THR A 341 -29.99 12.04 -15.96
C THR A 341 -28.95 11.09 -16.50
N SER A 342 -27.71 11.34 -16.16
CA SER A 342 -26.56 10.49 -16.53
C SER A 342 -26.09 9.58 -15.37
N VAL A 343 -26.93 9.35 -14.36
CA VAL A 343 -26.58 8.49 -13.23
C VAL A 343 -26.67 7.02 -13.66
N THR A 344 -25.57 6.30 -13.50
CA THR A 344 -25.50 4.86 -13.70
C THR A 344 -25.44 4.15 -12.34
N GLY A 345 -25.76 2.86 -12.31
CA GLY A 345 -25.68 2.10 -11.06
C GLY A 345 -26.79 1.07 -10.90
N SER A 346 -27.22 0.83 -9.67
CA SER A 346 -28.26 -0.15 -9.36
C SER A 346 -29.07 0.20 -8.12
N LEU A 347 -30.39 0.11 -8.21
CA LEU A 347 -31.37 0.23 -7.12
C LEU A 347 -32.12 -1.10 -6.87
N GLY A 348 -31.74 -2.18 -7.54
CA GLY A 348 -32.42 -3.48 -7.44
C GLY A 348 -32.17 -4.18 -6.11
N ASP A 349 -32.78 -5.35 -5.94
CA ASP A 349 -32.66 -6.17 -4.73
C ASP A 349 -32.93 -5.35 -3.44
N ASN A 350 -33.96 -4.52 -3.47
CA ASN A 350 -34.49 -3.71 -2.37
C ASN A 350 -35.98 -4.00 -2.15
N CYS A 351 -36.67 -3.19 -1.37
CA CYS A 351 -38.12 -3.23 -1.16
C CYS A 351 -38.81 -2.03 -1.85
N LEU A 352 -38.27 -1.52 -2.95
CA LEU A 352 -38.79 -0.34 -3.63
C LEU A 352 -40.09 -0.64 -4.39
N GLN A 353 -40.98 0.33 -4.40
CA GLN A 353 -42.20 0.31 -5.18
C GLN A 353 -42.01 1.11 -6.47
N LYS A 354 -42.67 0.70 -7.57
CA LYS A 354 -42.69 1.45 -8.82
C LYS A 354 -41.31 1.83 -9.39
N CYS A 355 -40.29 0.96 -9.21
CA CYS A 355 -39.01 1.14 -9.88
C CYS A 355 -39.20 0.84 -11.37
N PRO A 356 -38.96 1.81 -12.27
CA PRO A 356 -39.24 1.61 -13.70
C PRO A 356 -38.29 0.59 -14.32
N ILE A 357 -38.82 -0.53 -14.82
CA ILE A 357 -38.02 -1.61 -15.46
C ILE A 357 -37.32 -1.15 -16.75
N SER A 358 -37.78 -0.06 -17.36
CA SER A 358 -37.11 0.58 -18.49
C SER A 358 -35.82 1.35 -18.12
N SER A 359 -35.60 1.58 -16.83
CA SER A 359 -34.38 2.25 -16.35
C SER A 359 -33.28 1.25 -16.00
N GLN A 360 -32.06 1.51 -16.45
CA GLN A 360 -30.90 0.70 -16.09
C GLN A 360 -30.69 0.59 -14.57
N LEU A 361 -31.07 1.60 -13.80
CA LEU A 361 -30.98 1.59 -12.33
C LEU A 361 -31.89 0.53 -11.69
N CYS A 362 -32.97 0.11 -12.37
CA CYS A 362 -33.97 -0.81 -11.88
C CYS A 362 -33.94 -2.20 -12.56
N LEU A 363 -32.91 -2.52 -13.34
CA LEU A 363 -32.80 -3.80 -14.06
C LEU A 363 -32.85 -5.03 -13.17
N LYS A 364 -32.23 -4.98 -12.00
CA LYS A 364 -32.35 -6.06 -11.01
C LYS A 364 -33.75 -6.01 -10.36
N SER A 365 -34.40 -7.17 -10.23
CA SER A 365 -35.66 -7.30 -9.53
C SER A 365 -35.56 -6.83 -8.08
N GLN A 366 -36.69 -6.40 -7.51
CA GLN A 366 -36.82 -6.09 -6.09
C GLN A 366 -36.92 -7.37 -5.26
N LYS A 367 -36.66 -7.30 -3.97
CA LYS A 367 -36.82 -8.42 -3.01
C LYS A 367 -38.29 -8.93 -3.01
N PRO A 368 -38.49 -10.22 -2.78
CA PRO A 368 -39.83 -10.77 -2.55
C PRO A 368 -40.57 -10.02 -1.44
N THR A 369 -41.90 -9.88 -1.58
CA THR A 369 -42.76 -9.20 -0.60
C THR A 369 -42.62 -9.78 0.81
N SER A 370 -42.49 -11.12 0.93
CA SER A 370 -42.29 -11.78 2.23
C SER A 370 -41.03 -11.30 2.94
N ILE A 371 -39.90 -11.13 2.22
CA ILE A 371 -38.62 -10.62 2.77
C ILE A 371 -38.78 -9.18 3.23
N CYS A 372 -39.44 -8.35 2.42
CA CYS A 372 -39.70 -6.96 2.74
C CYS A 372 -40.62 -6.81 3.95
N GLN A 373 -41.67 -7.64 4.07
CA GLN A 373 -42.55 -7.66 5.24
C GLN A 373 -41.79 -8.06 6.51
N GLN A 374 -40.91 -9.04 6.47
CA GLN A 374 -40.05 -9.39 7.60
C GLN A 374 -39.13 -8.25 8.02
N ALA A 375 -38.58 -7.52 7.06
CA ALA A 375 -37.69 -6.38 7.33
C ALA A 375 -38.40 -5.22 8.02
N TYR A 376 -39.69 -4.98 7.69
CA TYR A 376 -40.52 -3.88 8.21
C TYR A 376 -41.63 -4.33 9.20
N GLY A 377 -42.00 -5.57 9.16
CA GLY A 377 -42.99 -6.12 10.09
C GLY A 377 -42.39 -6.23 11.48
N GLY A 378 -43.00 -5.54 12.46
CA GLY A 378 -42.71 -5.78 13.87
C GLY A 378 -42.87 -7.25 14.21
N LYS A 379 -42.21 -7.70 15.31
CA LYS A 379 -42.20 -9.08 15.82
C LYS A 379 -43.51 -9.82 15.53
N PRO A 380 -43.48 -11.08 15.05
CA PRO A 380 -44.66 -11.88 15.01
C PRO A 380 -45.25 -11.85 16.43
N LYS A 381 -46.50 -11.42 16.56
CA LYS A 381 -47.24 -11.57 17.80
C LYS A 381 -47.29 -13.08 18.08
N SER A 382 -46.59 -13.48 19.14
CA SER A 382 -46.70 -14.84 19.72
C SER A 382 -48.10 -15.18 20.09
#